data_2e0898a8fc0bcd4211bbae1bd4fca9f3
#
_entry.id   2e0898a8fc0bcd4211bbae1bd4fca9f3
#
_cell.length_a   1.000
_cell.length_b   1.000
_cell.length_c   1.000
_cell.angle_alpha   90.00
_cell.angle_beta   90.00
_cell.angle_gamma   90.00
#
_symmetry.space_group_name_H-M   'P 1'
#
loop_
_entity.id
_entity.type
_entity.pdbx_description
1 polymer ?
#
loop_
_entity_poly.entity_id
_entity_poly.type
_entity_poly.pdbx_seq_one_letter_code
_entity_poly.pdbx_strand_id
1 'polypeptide(L)'
;MTKDKKYIEYLLRIYKKKKSRLRILNLGLINEDDNILNGIDYSKDKIQTSNLTSLDDAIIKREEEIKRLEYEINIVEALLDSLDSRKDNQYRQLVENYYIENKTYTEVMAIINIYNRYHYFELCKKVLNEFLELI
;
A
#
# COMPACT_ATOMS: atom_id res chain seq x y z
N MET A 1 -15.90 -15.10 -4.66
CA MET A 1 -15.33 -14.11 -3.76
C MET A 1 -15.93 -12.75 -4.03
N THR A 2 -16.23 -12.02 -3.01
CA THR A 2 -16.85 -10.72 -3.17
C THR A 2 -15.85 -9.68 -3.61
N LYS A 3 -16.35 -8.58 -4.13
CA LYS A 3 -15.48 -7.48 -4.53
C LYS A 3 -14.67 -6.96 -3.35
N ASP A 4 -15.28 -6.95 -2.16
CA ASP A 4 -14.60 -6.43 -0.98
C ASP A 4 -13.42 -7.28 -0.56
N LYS A 5 -13.55 -8.59 -0.66
CA LYS A 5 -12.43 -9.47 -0.36
C LYS A 5 -11.28 -9.26 -1.34
N LYS A 6 -11.61 -9.11 -2.62
CA LYS A 6 -10.59 -8.86 -3.64
C LYS A 6 -9.89 -7.54 -3.39
N TYR A 7 -10.64 -6.54 -2.96
CA TYR A 7 -10.07 -5.23 -2.68
C TYR A 7 -9.10 -5.31 -1.49
N ILE A 8 -9.49 -6.02 -0.44
CA ILE A 8 -8.61 -6.20 0.72
C ILE A 8 -7.34 -6.94 0.32
N GLU A 9 -7.47 -8.03 -0.43
CA GLU A 9 -6.29 -8.76 -0.90
C GLU A 9 -5.39 -7.86 -1.73
N TYR A 10 -5.97 -7.06 -2.60
CA TYR A 10 -5.22 -6.12 -3.42
C TYR A 10 -4.44 -5.15 -2.55
N LEU A 11 -5.09 -4.54 -1.58
CA LEU A 11 -4.43 -3.60 -0.68
C LEU A 11 -3.27 -4.24 0.06
N LEU A 12 -3.47 -5.46 0.55
CA LEU A 12 -2.42 -6.16 1.28
C LEU A 12 -1.24 -6.50 0.36
N ARG A 13 -1.52 -6.97 -0.85
CA ARG A 13 -0.45 -7.39 -1.75
C ARG A 13 0.38 -6.22 -2.28
N ILE A 14 -0.22 -5.06 -2.40
CA ILE A 14 0.51 -3.91 -2.91
C ILE A 14 0.97 -2.96 -1.81
N TYR A 15 0.74 -3.31 -0.55
CA TYR A 15 1.07 -2.46 0.58
C TYR A 15 2.53 -1.98 0.57
N LYS A 16 3.47 -2.90 0.43
CA LYS A 16 4.89 -2.54 0.42
C LYS A 16 5.22 -1.61 -0.75
N LYS A 17 4.66 -1.90 -1.91
CA LYS A 17 4.89 -1.10 -3.09
C LYS A 17 4.34 0.30 -2.91
N LYS A 18 3.14 0.42 -2.36
CA LYS A 18 2.55 1.72 -2.10
C LYS A 18 3.28 2.50 -1.03
N LYS A 19 3.75 1.80 -0.01
CA LYS A 19 4.53 2.44 1.04
C LYS A 19 5.83 3.00 0.47
N SER A 20 6.49 2.24 -0.40
CA SER A 20 7.70 2.70 -1.09
C SER A 20 7.38 3.88 -2.01
N ARG A 21 6.27 3.81 -2.71
CA ARG A 21 5.85 4.89 -3.60
C ARG A 21 5.60 6.18 -2.82
N LEU A 22 4.91 6.07 -1.69
CA LEU A 22 4.64 7.22 -0.84
C LEU A 22 5.94 7.83 -0.34
N ARG A 23 6.87 6.98 0.08
CA ARG A 23 8.16 7.45 0.55
C ARG A 23 8.92 8.18 -0.55
N ILE A 24 8.91 7.63 -1.75
CA ILE A 24 9.55 8.26 -2.89
C ILE A 24 8.91 9.60 -3.21
N LEU A 25 7.59 9.67 -3.18
CA LEU A 25 6.90 10.92 -3.44
C LEU A 25 7.25 11.98 -2.42
N ASN A 26 7.30 11.60 -1.15
CA ASN A 26 7.65 12.55 -0.10
C ASN A 26 9.09 13.03 -0.20
N LEU A 27 10.01 12.13 -0.51
CA LEU A 27 11.41 12.48 -0.69
C LEU A 27 11.63 13.19 -2.01
N GLY A 28 10.99 12.67 -3.03
CA GLY A 28 11.15 13.19 -4.37
C GLY A 28 10.53 14.52 -4.60
N LEU A 29 9.58 14.91 -3.75
CA LEU A 29 9.00 16.22 -3.86
C LEU A 29 10.07 17.30 -3.82
N ILE A 30 11.00 17.16 -2.91
CA ILE A 30 12.07 18.13 -2.78
C ILE A 30 12.95 18.10 -4.00
N ASN A 31 13.35 16.89 -4.40
CA ASN A 31 14.25 16.74 -5.53
C ASN A 31 13.57 17.08 -6.85
N GLU A 32 12.34 16.70 -6.99
CA GLU A 32 11.60 17.00 -8.20
C GLU A 32 11.30 18.48 -8.32
N ASP A 33 11.06 19.14 -7.23
CA ASP A 33 10.85 20.57 -7.23
C ASP A 33 12.13 21.27 -7.68
N ASP A 34 13.26 20.81 -7.21
CA ASP A 34 14.52 21.36 -7.66
C ASP A 34 14.72 21.10 -9.14
N ASN A 35 14.40 19.92 -9.59
CA ASN A 35 14.50 19.58 -10.99
C ASN A 35 13.54 20.37 -11.83
N ILE A 36 12.35 20.56 -11.35
CA ILE A 36 11.35 21.36 -12.04
C ILE A 36 11.82 22.77 -12.16
N LEU A 37 12.32 23.32 -11.08
CA LEU A 37 12.82 24.68 -11.11
C LEU A 37 13.98 24.80 -12.09
N ASN A 38 14.88 23.86 -12.06
CA ASN A 38 15.98 23.86 -12.98
C ASN A 38 15.50 23.72 -14.42
N GLY A 39 14.56 22.85 -14.63
CA GLY A 39 14.00 22.68 -15.92
C GLY A 39 13.28 23.89 -16.41
N ILE A 40 12.61 24.53 -15.50
CA ILE A 40 11.90 25.71 -15.86
C ILE A 40 12.84 26.81 -16.25
N ASP A 41 13.94 26.87 -15.52
CA ASP A 41 14.85 27.92 -15.80
C ASP A 41 15.12 28.07 -17.21
N TYR A 42 15.29 27.00 -17.84
CA TYR A 42 15.69 27.26 -19.13
C TYR A 42 14.57 27.31 -20.02
N SER A 43 13.62 26.89 -19.69
CA SER A 43 12.81 26.84 -20.70
C SER A 43 11.98 27.80 -20.80
N LYS A 44 11.94 28.26 -20.13
CA LYS A 44 11.12 28.70 -20.21
C LYS A 44 10.40 29.69 -20.24
N ASP A 45 10.84 30.32 -20.36
CA ASP A 45 10.39 31.57 -20.37
C ASP A 45 9.20 31.80 -21.06
N LYS A 46 9.11 31.41 -22.20
CA LYS A 46 8.07 31.80 -22.96
C LYS A 46 6.80 31.26 -22.67
N ILE A 47 6.75 30.31 -21.97
CA ILE A 47 5.49 29.73 -21.80
C ILE A 47 5.12 29.81 -20.42
N GLN A 48 5.55 30.78 -19.81
CA GLN A 48 5.37 30.84 -18.49
C GLN A 48 4.01 30.66 -17.97
N THR A 49 3.06 31.29 -18.46
CA THR A 49 1.70 31.24 -17.92
C THR A 49 1.16 29.81 -17.94
N SER A 50 1.35 29.15 -19.06
CA SER A 50 0.91 27.76 -19.18
C SER A 50 1.69 26.87 -18.25
N ASN A 51 2.97 27.13 -18.12
CA ASN A 51 3.79 26.31 -17.25
C ASN A 51 3.39 26.44 -15.80
N LEU A 52 3.07 27.63 -15.36
CA LEU A 52 2.63 27.83 -14.00
C LEU A 52 1.34 27.07 -13.71
N THR A 53 0.40 27.14 -14.64
CA THR A 53 -0.84 26.38 -14.47
C THR A 53 -0.56 24.89 -14.43
N SER A 54 0.31 24.42 -15.31
CA SER A 54 0.66 23.01 -15.34
C SER A 54 1.37 22.57 -14.08
N LEU A 55 2.22 23.41 -13.53
CA LEU A 55 2.90 23.09 -12.29
C LEU A 55 1.92 23.03 -11.12
N ASP A 56 0.99 23.96 -11.07
CA ASP A 56 -0.02 23.93 -10.02
C ASP A 56 -0.86 22.67 -10.10
N ASP A 57 -1.26 22.30 -11.31
CA ASP A 57 -2.02 21.07 -11.51
C ASP A 57 -1.22 19.83 -11.11
N ALA A 58 0.07 19.83 -11.46
CA ALA A 58 0.93 18.70 -11.11
C ALA A 58 1.10 18.59 -9.61
N ILE A 59 1.26 19.71 -8.92
CA ILE A 59 1.39 19.71 -7.47
C ILE A 59 0.10 19.21 -6.82
N ILE A 60 -1.03 19.67 -7.29
CA ILE A 60 -2.33 19.24 -6.76
C ILE A 60 -2.51 17.73 -6.95
N LYS A 61 -2.21 17.23 -8.14
CA LYS A 61 -2.34 15.81 -8.41
C LYS A 61 -1.42 14.97 -7.53
N ARG A 62 -0.22 15.46 -7.30
CA ARG A 62 0.74 14.76 -6.45
C ARG A 62 0.25 14.72 -5.01
N GLU A 63 -0.27 15.83 -4.52
CA GLU A 63 -0.82 15.88 -3.18
C GLU A 63 -2.01 14.95 -3.03
N GLU A 64 -2.86 14.87 -4.04
CA GLU A 64 -4.00 13.96 -4.04
C GLU A 64 -3.53 12.50 -4.03
N GLU A 65 -2.50 12.20 -4.79
CA GLU A 65 -1.94 10.86 -4.81
C GLU A 65 -1.35 10.48 -3.45
N ILE A 66 -0.64 11.40 -2.83
CA ILE A 66 -0.07 11.18 -1.50
C ILE A 66 -1.18 10.90 -0.50
N LYS A 67 -2.23 11.68 -0.50
CA LYS A 67 -3.36 11.47 0.42
C LYS A 67 -4.03 10.13 0.21
N ARG A 68 -4.20 9.73 -1.04
CA ARG A 68 -4.81 8.44 -1.34
C ARG A 68 -3.92 7.30 -0.88
N LEU A 69 -2.61 7.40 -1.11
CA LEU A 69 -1.66 6.38 -0.67
C LEU A 69 -1.64 6.29 0.85
N GLU A 70 -1.64 7.42 1.54
CA GLU A 70 -1.70 7.43 2.99
C GLU A 70 -2.96 6.76 3.51
N TYR A 71 -4.09 7.05 2.88
CA TYR A 71 -5.36 6.45 3.27
C TYR A 71 -5.31 4.92 3.12
N GLU A 72 -4.84 4.44 1.97
CA GLU A 72 -4.77 3.01 1.71
C GLU A 72 -3.76 2.30 2.61
N ILE A 73 -2.63 2.93 2.87
CA ILE A 73 -1.62 2.40 3.77
C ILE A 73 -2.17 2.32 5.20
N ASN A 74 -2.88 3.36 5.61
CA ASN A 74 -3.46 3.41 6.95
C ASN A 74 -4.52 2.33 7.15
N ILE A 75 -5.29 2.03 6.10
CA ILE A 75 -6.26 0.93 6.18
C ILE A 75 -5.54 -0.38 6.46
N VAL A 76 -4.47 -0.68 5.73
CA VAL A 76 -3.73 -1.92 5.92
C VAL A 76 -3.12 -1.97 7.32
N GLU A 77 -2.55 -0.87 7.77
CA GLU A 77 -1.95 -0.82 9.09
C GLU A 77 -2.97 -1.00 10.20
N ALA A 78 -4.16 -0.44 10.03
CA ALA A 78 -5.24 -0.64 10.99
C ALA A 78 -5.70 -2.10 11.01
N LEU A 79 -5.77 -2.73 9.84
CA LEU A 79 -6.14 -4.14 9.77
C LEU A 79 -5.09 -5.01 10.47
N LEU A 80 -3.81 -4.72 10.27
CA LEU A 80 -2.75 -5.45 10.95
C LEU A 80 -2.79 -5.24 12.45
N ASP A 81 -3.04 -3.99 12.87
CA ASP A 81 -3.14 -3.68 14.29
C ASP A 81 -4.30 -4.42 14.96
N SER A 82 -5.38 -4.66 14.21
CA SER A 82 -6.50 -5.41 14.77
C SER A 82 -6.12 -6.83 15.13
N LEU A 83 -5.09 -7.37 14.47
CA LEU A 83 -4.60 -8.72 14.77
C LEU A 83 -3.70 -8.77 15.98
N ASP A 84 -3.14 -7.62 16.38
CA ASP A 84 -2.25 -7.57 17.54
C ASP A 84 -2.97 -7.85 18.84
N SER A 85 -4.27 -7.65 18.89
CA SER A 85 -5.03 -7.92 20.11
C SER A 85 -5.21 -9.42 20.35
N ARG A 86 -4.83 -10.26 19.40
CA ARG A 86 -4.99 -11.70 19.53
C ARG A 86 -3.79 -12.32 20.18
N LYS A 87 -4.03 -13.35 20.98
CA LYS A 87 -2.94 -14.05 21.64
C LYS A 87 -2.13 -14.88 20.65
N ASP A 88 -2.75 -15.25 19.54
CA ASP A 88 -2.10 -16.08 18.55
C ASP A 88 -1.61 -15.21 17.41
N ASN A 89 -0.31 -15.20 17.21
CA ASN A 89 0.30 -14.41 16.16
C ASN A 89 0.19 -15.04 14.77
N GLN A 90 -0.44 -16.19 14.70
CA GLN A 90 -0.56 -16.91 13.43
C GLN A 90 -1.21 -16.09 12.34
N TYR A 91 -2.28 -15.38 12.69
CA TYR A 91 -3.00 -14.56 11.71
C TYR A 91 -2.12 -13.45 11.17
N ARG A 92 -1.43 -12.77 12.06
CA ARG A 92 -0.56 -11.67 11.64
C ARG A 92 0.60 -12.18 10.79
N GLN A 93 1.23 -13.27 11.20
CA GLN A 93 2.31 -13.88 10.43
C GLN A 93 1.84 -14.32 9.05
N LEU A 94 0.64 -14.88 8.98
CA LEU A 94 0.06 -15.30 7.69
C LEU A 94 -0.13 -14.09 6.78
N VAL A 95 -0.73 -13.03 7.28
CA VAL A 95 -0.99 -11.84 6.49
C VAL A 95 0.31 -11.19 6.04
N GLU A 96 1.25 -11.02 6.96
CA GLU A 96 2.51 -10.38 6.62
C GLU A 96 3.31 -11.18 5.59
N ASN A 97 3.36 -12.48 5.76
CA ASN A 97 4.19 -13.30 4.87
C ASN A 97 3.51 -13.65 3.56
N TYR A 98 2.23 -13.99 3.60
CA TYR A 98 1.55 -14.43 2.41
C TYR A 98 1.07 -13.26 1.53
N TYR A 99 0.44 -12.28 2.13
CA TYR A 99 -0.13 -11.17 1.36
C TYR A 99 0.84 -10.02 1.17
N ILE A 100 1.51 -9.59 2.21
CA ILE A 100 2.39 -8.43 2.12
C ILE A 100 3.74 -8.77 1.51
N GLU A 101 4.38 -9.83 1.98
CA GLU A 101 5.67 -10.26 1.43
C GLU A 101 5.52 -11.09 0.17
N ASN A 102 4.31 -11.53 -0.15
CA ASN A 102 4.03 -12.33 -1.35
C ASN A 102 4.83 -13.63 -1.42
N LYS A 103 5.03 -14.27 -0.27
CA LYS A 103 5.68 -15.57 -0.23
C LYS A 103 4.70 -16.65 -0.68
N THR A 104 5.23 -17.78 -1.10
CA THR A 104 4.37 -18.89 -1.52
C THR A 104 3.66 -19.50 -0.31
N TYR A 105 2.53 -20.15 -0.56
CA TYR A 105 1.78 -20.73 0.53
C TYR A 105 2.57 -21.81 1.27
N THR A 106 3.43 -22.54 0.56
CA THR A 106 4.26 -23.56 1.20
C THR A 106 5.26 -22.95 2.18
N GLU A 107 5.86 -21.83 1.82
CA GLU A 107 6.78 -21.13 2.71
C GLU A 107 6.06 -20.61 3.95
N VAL A 108 4.88 -20.03 3.76
CA VAL A 108 4.11 -19.47 4.86
C VAL A 108 3.62 -20.59 5.78
N MET A 109 3.16 -21.70 5.22
CA MET A 109 2.73 -22.84 6.01
C MET A 109 3.84 -23.31 6.95
N ALA A 110 5.06 -23.34 6.45
CA ALA A 110 6.20 -23.73 7.28
C ALA A 110 6.44 -22.71 8.40
N ILE A 111 6.30 -21.42 8.10
CA ILE A 111 6.51 -20.37 9.08
C ILE A 111 5.49 -20.42 10.21
N ILE A 112 4.23 -20.68 9.88
CA ILE A 112 3.17 -20.71 10.88
C ILE A 112 2.86 -22.10 11.40
N ASN A 113 3.67 -23.07 11.01
CA ASN A 113 3.56 -24.46 11.49
C ASN A 113 2.22 -25.12 11.18
N ILE A 114 1.69 -24.88 9.99
CA ILE A 114 0.50 -25.54 9.52
C ILE A 114 0.89 -26.43 8.36
N TYR A 115 0.55 -27.70 8.44
CA TYR A 115 0.99 -28.68 7.45
C TYR A 115 -0.14 -29.19 6.56
N ASN A 116 -1.37 -28.78 6.83
CA ASN A 116 -2.51 -29.17 6.02
C ASN A 116 -2.93 -28.00 5.16
N ARG A 117 -2.86 -28.19 3.85
CA ARG A 117 -3.17 -27.15 2.88
C ARG A 117 -4.61 -26.64 3.01
N TYR A 118 -5.55 -27.53 3.24
CA TYR A 118 -6.94 -27.16 3.42
C TYR A 118 -7.11 -26.26 4.64
N HIS A 119 -6.48 -26.64 5.74
CA HIS A 119 -6.52 -25.86 6.96
C HIS A 119 -5.93 -24.47 6.75
N TYR A 120 -4.84 -24.40 5.99
CA TYR A 120 -4.18 -23.13 5.70
C TYR A 120 -5.12 -22.18 4.94
N PHE A 121 -5.78 -22.67 3.89
CA PHE A 121 -6.66 -21.80 3.12
C PHE A 121 -7.93 -21.44 3.88
N GLU A 122 -8.39 -22.28 4.78
CA GLU A 122 -9.49 -21.94 5.67
C GLU A 122 -9.08 -20.79 6.60
N LEU A 123 -7.84 -20.81 7.07
CA LEU A 123 -7.31 -19.75 7.91
C LEU A 123 -7.26 -18.42 7.12
N CYS A 124 -6.84 -18.46 5.88
CA CYS A 124 -6.84 -17.29 5.02
C CYS A 124 -8.24 -16.70 4.89
N LYS A 125 -9.23 -17.54 4.69
CA LYS A 125 -10.62 -17.10 4.59
C LYS A 125 -11.09 -16.45 5.87
N LYS A 126 -10.75 -17.02 7.01
CA LYS A 126 -11.15 -16.47 8.30
C LYS A 126 -10.57 -15.07 8.50
N VAL A 127 -9.30 -14.89 8.17
CA VAL A 127 -8.65 -13.59 8.33
C VAL A 127 -9.32 -12.56 7.43
N LEU A 128 -9.56 -12.90 6.18
CA LEU A 128 -10.21 -11.97 5.26
C LEU A 128 -11.63 -11.62 5.72
N ASN A 129 -12.35 -12.59 6.25
CA ASN A 129 -13.69 -12.33 6.77
C ASN A 129 -13.66 -11.37 7.96
N GLU A 130 -12.68 -11.52 8.85
CA GLU A 130 -12.52 -10.61 9.96
C GLU A 130 -12.20 -9.19 9.48
N PHE A 131 -11.37 -9.08 8.47
CA PHE A 131 -11.06 -7.78 7.89
C PHE A 131 -12.31 -7.14 7.28
N LEU A 132 -13.15 -7.95 6.64
CA LEU A 132 -14.39 -7.44 6.07
C LEU A 132 -15.32 -6.87 7.14
N GLU A 133 -15.34 -7.47 8.30
CA GLU A 133 -16.17 -6.97 9.40
C GLU A 133 -15.71 -5.60 9.89
N LEU A 134 -14.44 -5.29 9.73
CA LEU A 134 -13.89 -4.00 10.16
C LEU A 134 -14.13 -2.88 9.15
N ILE A 135 -14.39 -3.24 7.93
CA ILE A 135 -14.66 -2.28 6.88
C ILE A 135 -16.15 -2.07 6.71
#